data_5dfa30f85afdb12201b6b5368dffec4c
#
_entry.id   5dfa30f85afdb12201b6b5368dffec4c
#
_cell.length_a   1.000
_cell.length_b   1.000
_cell.length_c   1.000
_cell.angle_alpha   90.00
_cell.angle_beta   90.00
_cell.angle_gamma   90.00
#
_symmetry.space_group_name_H-M   'P 1'
#
loop_
_entity.id
_entity.type
_entity.pdbx_description
1 polymer ?
#
loop_
_entity_poly.entity_id
_entity_poly.type
_entity_poly.pdbx_seq_one_letter_code
_entity_poly.pdbx_strand_id
1 'polypeptide(L)'
;MKTAVILAARKEKDCDIPYPLMPFADGICLMDRNLSILRGNGYDRIYIVAGFKYDQFLKYQADDVTVIPNKDYEFTASMGSLALCKDYIDEDFLLVEGDTFFERDVVEQLSSLPQGNCISMTEESGSGDECFVETKCGFVTKITKDRHRVCNFEGEMMGVTRISRETFAKLVSAWERSSNPYLNYEYLLMDVTETLDRPCVRFKNVIWGDVDCREDFKKLQNVIYRSLKRKENPFDEENLRNHLRMIFKDKDVKNAEIIKIGGMSNKNFKVTIEGKSYVLRVPGNGSEGMVERANEEFNALE
;
A
#
# COMPACT_ATOMS: atom_id res chain seq x y z
N MET A 1 -21.47 7.97 -5.70
CA MET A 1 -20.91 7.23 -4.55
C MET A 1 -19.76 6.38 -5.05
N LYS A 2 -18.75 6.13 -4.21
CA LYS A 2 -17.64 5.22 -4.54
C LYS A 2 -17.57 4.13 -3.48
N THR A 3 -17.58 2.88 -3.91
CA THR A 3 -17.55 1.72 -3.04
C THR A 3 -16.17 1.11 -2.95
N ALA A 4 -15.73 0.73 -1.74
CA ALA A 4 -14.53 -0.05 -1.49
C ALA A 4 -14.81 -1.24 -0.57
N VAL A 5 -14.03 -2.31 -0.74
CA VAL A 5 -14.03 -3.49 0.13
C VAL A 5 -12.61 -3.70 0.66
N ILE A 6 -12.47 -3.88 1.96
CA ILE A 6 -11.20 -4.26 2.60
C ILE A 6 -11.33 -5.68 3.12
N LEU A 7 -10.48 -6.59 2.65
CA LEU A 7 -10.43 -7.97 3.14
C LEU A 7 -9.42 -8.07 4.29
N ALA A 8 -9.91 -8.31 5.50
CA ALA A 8 -9.11 -8.38 6.73
C ALA A 8 -9.54 -9.55 7.62
N ALA A 9 -9.91 -10.68 7.01
CA ALA A 9 -10.48 -11.81 7.73
C ALA A 9 -9.45 -12.85 8.17
N ARG A 10 -8.21 -12.81 7.63
CA ARG A 10 -7.17 -13.81 7.84
C ARG A 10 -6.80 -13.96 9.32
N LYS A 11 -6.55 -15.21 9.76
CA LYS A 11 -5.95 -15.50 11.05
C LYS A 11 -4.44 -15.47 10.94
N GLU A 12 -3.81 -14.71 11.82
CA GLU A 12 -2.36 -14.63 11.88
C GLU A 12 -1.78 -15.89 12.52
N LYS A 13 -0.62 -16.34 12.03
CA LYS A 13 0.04 -17.58 12.50
C LYS A 13 0.90 -17.35 13.74
N ASP A 14 1.39 -16.12 13.92
CA ASP A 14 2.45 -15.76 14.84
C ASP A 14 2.11 -14.51 15.71
N CYS A 15 0.87 -14.03 15.61
CA CYS A 15 0.39 -12.85 16.32
C CYS A 15 -1.06 -12.98 16.77
N ASP A 16 -1.35 -12.49 17.98
CA ASP A 16 -2.72 -12.44 18.53
C ASP A 16 -3.49 -11.17 18.11
N ILE A 17 -2.83 -10.24 17.45
CA ILE A 17 -3.42 -9.02 16.90
C ILE A 17 -3.40 -9.12 15.38
N PRO A 18 -4.52 -8.90 14.68
CA PRO A 18 -4.52 -8.83 13.23
C PRO A 18 -3.52 -7.78 12.72
N TYR A 19 -2.68 -8.12 11.73
CA TYR A 19 -1.69 -7.18 11.18
C TYR A 19 -2.29 -5.87 10.70
N PRO A 20 -3.50 -5.84 10.09
CA PRO A 20 -4.17 -4.58 9.76
C PRO A 20 -4.40 -3.64 10.94
N LEU A 21 -4.47 -4.16 12.18
CA LEU A 21 -4.73 -3.41 13.41
C LEU A 21 -3.47 -3.16 14.25
N MET A 22 -2.33 -3.75 13.87
CA MET A 22 -1.09 -3.59 14.62
C MET A 22 -0.54 -2.17 14.44
N PRO A 23 -0.29 -1.43 15.54
CA PRO A 23 0.13 -0.03 15.44
C PRO A 23 1.60 0.10 15.02
N PHE A 24 1.88 1.08 14.17
CA PHE A 24 3.23 1.61 13.94
C PHE A 24 3.71 2.42 15.16
N ALA A 25 4.93 2.92 15.10
CA ALA A 25 5.53 3.69 16.19
C ALA A 25 4.78 4.98 16.56
N ASP A 26 4.01 5.55 15.65
CA ASP A 26 3.16 6.74 15.86
C ASP A 26 1.72 6.40 16.29
N GLY A 27 1.42 5.11 16.51
CA GLY A 27 0.11 4.63 16.95
C GLY A 27 -0.92 4.42 15.83
N ILE A 28 -0.61 4.77 14.58
CA ILE A 28 -1.46 4.52 13.40
C ILE A 28 -1.27 3.08 12.95
N CYS A 29 -2.33 2.41 12.48
CA CYS A 29 -2.25 1.07 11.90
C CYS A 29 -2.59 1.08 10.39
N LEU A 30 -2.38 -0.07 9.71
CA LEU A 30 -2.74 -0.23 8.29
C LEU A 30 -4.19 0.12 8.02
N MET A 31 -5.12 -0.35 8.86
CA MET A 31 -6.55 -0.10 8.70
C MET A 31 -6.88 1.41 8.79
N ASP A 32 -6.31 2.12 9.77
CA ASP A 32 -6.50 3.58 9.91
C ASP A 32 -6.03 4.30 8.65
N ARG A 33 -4.87 3.89 8.13
CA ARG A 33 -4.26 4.46 6.94
C ARG A 33 -5.08 4.17 5.68
N ASN A 34 -5.49 2.92 5.47
CA ASN A 34 -6.26 2.51 4.30
C ASN A 34 -7.62 3.24 4.27
N LEU A 35 -8.31 3.36 5.40
CA LEU A 35 -9.54 4.14 5.52
C LEU A 35 -9.32 5.63 5.23
N SER A 36 -8.23 6.21 5.74
CA SER A 36 -7.89 7.61 5.46
C SER A 36 -7.62 7.86 3.98
N ILE A 37 -6.94 6.93 3.29
CA ILE A 37 -6.67 7.02 1.85
C ILE A 37 -7.96 6.90 1.05
N LEU A 38 -8.81 5.92 1.37
CA LEU A 38 -10.08 5.70 0.70
C LEU A 38 -11.00 6.92 0.84
N ARG A 39 -11.22 7.41 2.07
CA ARG A 39 -12.02 8.61 2.34
C ARG A 39 -11.47 9.85 1.62
N GLY A 40 -10.14 10.03 1.62
CA GLY A 40 -9.48 11.11 0.92
C GLY A 40 -9.62 11.07 -0.61
N ASN A 41 -9.98 9.92 -1.18
CA ASN A 41 -10.29 9.71 -2.59
C ASN A 41 -11.80 9.64 -2.89
N GLY A 42 -12.64 9.99 -1.90
CA GLY A 42 -14.09 10.11 -2.05
C GLY A 42 -14.85 8.79 -2.01
N TYR A 43 -14.26 7.74 -1.41
CA TYR A 43 -14.99 6.50 -1.10
C TYR A 43 -15.85 6.75 0.13
N ASP A 44 -17.16 6.60 -0.03
CA ASP A 44 -18.20 6.91 0.95
C ASP A 44 -19.07 5.69 1.31
N ARG A 45 -18.77 4.52 0.73
CA ARG A 45 -19.29 3.20 1.10
C ARG A 45 -18.13 2.22 1.22
N ILE A 46 -17.69 1.94 2.43
CA ILE A 46 -16.55 1.07 2.69
C ILE A 46 -17.02 -0.15 3.49
N TYR A 47 -16.71 -1.33 2.98
CA TYR A 47 -17.01 -2.60 3.63
C TYR A 47 -15.73 -3.25 4.12
N ILE A 48 -15.62 -3.52 5.42
CA ILE A 48 -14.50 -4.27 6.01
C ILE A 48 -14.99 -5.68 6.28
N VAL A 49 -14.44 -6.66 5.58
CA VAL A 49 -14.72 -8.06 5.88
C VAL A 49 -13.67 -8.56 6.86
N ALA A 50 -14.08 -8.81 8.11
CA ALA A 50 -13.22 -9.23 9.19
C ALA A 50 -13.60 -10.62 9.72
N GLY A 51 -12.60 -11.43 10.10
CA GLY A 51 -12.78 -12.77 10.67
C GLY A 51 -12.07 -12.92 12.00
N PHE A 52 -10.76 -13.19 11.97
CA PHE A 52 -9.95 -13.26 13.18
C PHE A 52 -10.05 -11.96 13.98
N LYS A 53 -10.43 -12.07 15.26
CA LYS A 53 -10.63 -10.91 16.16
C LYS A 53 -11.61 -9.85 15.59
N TYR A 54 -12.67 -10.29 14.95
CA TYR A 54 -13.71 -9.45 14.35
C TYR A 54 -14.16 -8.30 15.28
N ASP A 55 -14.31 -8.57 16.57
CA ASP A 55 -14.69 -7.61 17.58
C ASP A 55 -13.79 -6.36 17.63
N GLN A 56 -12.50 -6.51 17.34
CA GLN A 56 -11.55 -5.39 17.32
C GLN A 56 -11.75 -4.48 16.08
N PHE A 57 -12.39 -4.96 15.03
CA PHE A 57 -12.71 -4.15 13.84
C PHE A 57 -13.99 -3.32 14.03
N LEU A 58 -14.86 -3.67 15.00
CA LEU A 58 -16.11 -2.95 15.24
C LEU A 58 -15.92 -1.48 15.61
N LYS A 59 -14.74 -1.09 16.10
CA LYS A 59 -14.40 0.31 16.34
C LYS A 59 -14.43 1.19 15.08
N TYR A 60 -14.39 0.58 13.88
CA TYR A 60 -14.46 1.27 12.59
C TYR A 60 -15.89 1.40 12.05
N GLN A 61 -16.87 0.74 12.67
CA GLN A 61 -18.27 0.86 12.26
C GLN A 61 -18.70 2.33 12.30
N ALA A 62 -19.17 2.86 11.17
CA ALA A 62 -19.58 4.25 11.02
C ALA A 62 -20.63 4.37 9.90
N ASP A 63 -21.11 5.56 9.62
CA ASP A 63 -22.11 5.80 8.58
C ASP A 63 -21.58 5.44 7.17
N ASP A 64 -20.28 5.63 6.96
CA ASP A 64 -19.57 5.32 5.71
C ASP A 64 -18.83 3.98 5.73
N VAL A 65 -18.80 3.27 6.87
CA VAL A 65 -18.08 2.00 7.04
C VAL A 65 -18.97 0.93 7.67
N THR A 66 -19.11 -0.19 6.97
CA THR A 66 -19.80 -1.38 7.49
C THR A 66 -18.80 -2.52 7.71
N VAL A 67 -18.77 -3.08 8.93
CA VAL A 67 -17.92 -4.23 9.26
C VAL A 67 -18.75 -5.52 9.11
N ILE A 68 -18.34 -6.39 8.19
CA ILE A 68 -19.02 -7.65 7.84
C ILE A 68 -18.25 -8.82 8.47
N PRO A 69 -18.90 -9.68 9.29
CA PRO A 69 -18.22 -10.82 9.88
C PRO A 69 -18.07 -11.99 8.89
N ASN A 70 -16.85 -12.48 8.70
CA ASN A 70 -16.62 -13.79 8.12
C ASN A 70 -16.46 -14.80 9.26
N LYS A 71 -17.50 -15.57 9.56
CA LYS A 71 -17.48 -16.60 10.62
C LYS A 71 -16.67 -17.83 10.23
N ASP A 72 -16.52 -18.05 8.93
CA ASP A 72 -15.86 -19.22 8.34
C ASP A 72 -14.43 -18.89 7.85
N TYR A 73 -13.81 -17.83 8.41
CA TYR A 73 -12.50 -17.34 7.97
C TYR A 73 -11.37 -18.39 8.07
N GLU A 74 -11.47 -19.37 8.97
CA GLU A 74 -10.50 -20.47 9.08
C GLU A 74 -10.67 -21.53 7.97
N PHE A 75 -11.82 -21.56 7.31
CA PHE A 75 -12.20 -22.55 6.32
C PHE A 75 -12.41 -21.98 4.92
N THR A 76 -12.18 -20.69 4.73
CA THR A 76 -12.32 -19.99 3.44
C THR A 76 -11.09 -19.14 3.14
N ALA A 77 -10.85 -18.88 1.85
CA ALA A 77 -9.83 -17.93 1.42
C ALA A 77 -10.46 -16.56 1.05
N SER A 78 -9.72 -15.71 0.33
CA SER A 78 -10.10 -14.34 0.02
C SER A 78 -11.42 -14.24 -0.75
N MET A 79 -11.72 -15.18 -1.65
CA MET A 79 -12.99 -15.18 -2.39
C MET A 79 -14.19 -15.44 -1.46
N GLY A 80 -14.07 -16.33 -0.47
CA GLY A 80 -15.13 -16.56 0.51
C GLY A 80 -15.45 -15.31 1.33
N SER A 81 -14.43 -14.55 1.72
CA SER A 81 -14.61 -13.25 2.37
C SER A 81 -15.28 -12.24 1.44
N LEU A 82 -14.82 -12.14 0.19
CA LEU A 82 -15.38 -11.21 -0.79
C LEU A 82 -16.86 -11.51 -1.12
N ALA A 83 -17.24 -12.79 -1.20
CA ALA A 83 -18.61 -13.21 -1.50
C ALA A 83 -19.64 -12.76 -0.43
N LEU A 84 -19.22 -12.51 0.81
CA LEU A 84 -20.10 -11.95 1.85
C LEU A 84 -20.59 -10.54 1.54
N CYS A 85 -19.94 -9.85 0.60
CA CYS A 85 -20.33 -8.53 0.17
C CYS A 85 -21.42 -8.53 -0.92
N LYS A 86 -21.92 -9.70 -1.36
CA LYS A 86 -22.82 -9.83 -2.52
C LYS A 86 -24.11 -9.01 -2.43
N ASP A 87 -24.65 -8.89 -1.22
CA ASP A 87 -25.92 -8.18 -0.99
C ASP A 87 -25.71 -6.67 -0.70
N TYR A 88 -24.47 -6.21 -0.65
CA TYR A 88 -24.09 -4.83 -0.34
C TYR A 88 -23.57 -4.06 -1.56
N ILE A 89 -23.01 -4.77 -2.56
CA ILE A 89 -22.34 -4.16 -3.72
C ILE A 89 -23.24 -4.19 -4.94
N ASP A 90 -23.55 -3.01 -5.46
CA ASP A 90 -24.41 -2.79 -6.64
C ASP A 90 -23.72 -1.98 -7.75
N GLU A 91 -22.43 -1.65 -7.59
CA GLU A 91 -21.61 -0.88 -8.53
C GLU A 91 -20.18 -1.44 -8.64
N ASP A 92 -19.36 -0.85 -9.52
CA ASP A 92 -17.91 -1.12 -9.54
C ASP A 92 -17.28 -0.67 -8.23
N PHE A 93 -16.30 -1.41 -7.72
CA PHE A 93 -15.68 -1.12 -6.44
C PHE A 93 -14.18 -1.34 -6.46
N LEU A 94 -13.50 -0.75 -5.48
CA LEU A 94 -12.10 -1.00 -5.20
C LEU A 94 -11.97 -2.08 -4.12
N LEU A 95 -11.29 -3.16 -4.44
CA LEU A 95 -10.89 -4.19 -3.49
C LEU A 95 -9.49 -3.86 -2.96
N VAL A 96 -9.32 -3.92 -1.64
CA VAL A 96 -8.06 -3.71 -0.94
C VAL A 96 -7.81 -4.90 -0.01
N GLU A 97 -6.65 -5.51 -0.09
CA GLU A 97 -6.20 -6.47 0.91
C GLU A 97 -5.76 -5.72 2.17
N GLY A 98 -6.30 -6.11 3.34
CA GLY A 98 -6.19 -5.34 4.57
C GLY A 98 -4.79 -5.29 5.15
N ASP A 99 -3.94 -6.23 4.80
CA ASP A 99 -2.53 -6.37 5.17
C ASP A 99 -1.58 -5.62 4.22
N THR A 100 -2.11 -4.97 3.19
CA THR A 100 -1.33 -4.24 2.19
C THR A 100 -1.11 -2.78 2.58
N PHE A 101 0.12 -2.34 2.48
CA PHE A 101 0.57 -0.96 2.60
C PHE A 101 0.89 -0.38 1.22
N PHE A 102 0.37 0.80 0.90
CA PHE A 102 0.60 1.47 -0.38
C PHE A 102 0.54 3.00 -0.24
N GLU A 103 1.09 3.71 -1.22
CA GLU A 103 0.97 5.16 -1.32
C GLU A 103 -0.44 5.58 -1.75
N ARG A 104 -0.86 6.79 -1.34
CA ARG A 104 -2.16 7.39 -1.72
C ARG A 104 -2.38 7.41 -3.22
N ASP A 105 -1.33 7.69 -4.00
CA ASP A 105 -1.36 7.83 -5.45
C ASP A 105 -1.87 6.56 -6.16
N VAL A 106 -1.72 5.38 -5.54
CA VAL A 106 -2.24 4.11 -6.08
C VAL A 106 -3.76 4.17 -6.21
N VAL A 107 -4.45 4.58 -5.14
CA VAL A 107 -5.92 4.70 -5.15
C VAL A 107 -6.37 5.86 -6.02
N GLU A 108 -5.68 6.98 -5.99
CA GLU A 108 -5.97 8.14 -6.82
C GLU A 108 -5.92 7.79 -8.31
N GLN A 109 -4.85 7.13 -8.76
CA GLN A 109 -4.69 6.72 -10.14
C GLN A 109 -5.74 5.68 -10.55
N LEU A 110 -5.96 4.62 -9.75
CA LEU A 110 -6.99 3.62 -10.02
C LEU A 110 -8.40 4.24 -10.09
N SER A 111 -8.69 5.22 -9.23
CA SER A 111 -9.99 5.92 -9.20
C SER A 111 -10.22 6.84 -10.39
N SER A 112 -9.16 7.30 -11.06
CA SER A 112 -9.23 8.18 -12.24
C SER A 112 -9.47 7.42 -13.55
N LEU A 113 -9.28 6.11 -13.57
CA LEU A 113 -9.46 5.29 -14.76
C LEU A 113 -10.95 5.14 -15.15
N PRO A 114 -11.26 4.85 -16.42
CA PRO A 114 -12.62 4.46 -16.86
C PRO A 114 -13.16 3.31 -16.02
N GLN A 115 -14.49 3.17 -15.92
CA GLN A 115 -15.15 2.07 -15.21
C GLN A 115 -14.69 0.69 -15.73
N GLY A 116 -14.81 -0.35 -14.89
CA GLY A 116 -14.42 -1.72 -15.20
C GLY A 116 -13.31 -2.25 -14.29
N ASN A 117 -12.80 -3.43 -14.62
CA ASN A 117 -11.72 -4.06 -13.86
C ASN A 117 -10.40 -3.29 -14.05
N CYS A 118 -9.52 -3.36 -13.06
CA CYS A 118 -8.12 -2.95 -13.22
C CYS A 118 -7.27 -3.57 -12.11
N ILE A 119 -6.22 -4.28 -12.49
CA ILE A 119 -5.29 -4.91 -11.56
C ILE A 119 -4.07 -3.99 -11.37
N SER A 120 -3.73 -3.68 -10.12
CA SER A 120 -2.50 -2.95 -9.82
C SER A 120 -1.33 -3.91 -9.65
N MET A 121 -0.17 -3.52 -10.15
CA MET A 121 1.08 -4.26 -9.99
C MET A 121 2.27 -3.31 -9.84
N THR A 122 3.36 -3.82 -9.29
CA THR A 122 4.62 -3.09 -9.07
C THR A 122 5.83 -3.95 -9.39
N GLU A 123 7.03 -3.49 -9.07
CA GLU A 123 8.24 -4.29 -9.12
C GLU A 123 8.20 -5.42 -8.06
N GLU A 124 8.98 -6.48 -8.29
CA GLU A 124 9.13 -7.61 -7.38
C GLU A 124 9.65 -7.16 -6.00
N SER A 125 8.97 -7.58 -4.94
CA SER A 125 9.30 -7.21 -3.55
C SER A 125 10.46 -8.03 -2.96
N GLY A 126 10.67 -9.24 -3.48
CA GLY A 126 11.59 -10.23 -2.93
C GLY A 126 11.11 -10.78 -1.56
N SER A 127 9.79 -10.80 -1.31
CA SER A 127 9.20 -11.32 -0.07
C SER A 127 9.26 -12.85 0.02
N GLY A 128 9.26 -13.55 -1.13
CA GLY A 128 9.19 -15.01 -1.24
C GLY A 128 7.76 -15.55 -1.32
N ASP A 129 6.75 -14.67 -1.30
CA ASP A 129 5.32 -15.00 -1.46
C ASP A 129 4.65 -14.17 -2.58
N GLU A 130 5.45 -13.72 -3.52
CA GLU A 130 5.00 -12.84 -4.59
C GLU A 130 3.89 -13.44 -5.44
N CYS A 131 2.90 -12.64 -5.75
CA CYS A 131 1.88 -12.95 -6.74
C CYS A 131 2.32 -12.41 -8.13
N PHE A 132 3.06 -13.24 -8.87
CA PHE A 132 3.67 -12.88 -10.15
C PHE A 132 2.63 -12.63 -11.24
N VAL A 133 2.84 -11.57 -12.02
CA VAL A 133 1.94 -11.16 -13.09
C VAL A 133 2.65 -11.18 -14.44
N GLU A 134 2.02 -11.82 -15.45
CA GLU A 134 2.37 -11.68 -16.86
C GLU A 134 1.33 -10.81 -17.55
N THR A 135 1.78 -9.95 -18.45
CA THR A 135 0.90 -9.10 -19.25
C THR A 135 1.16 -9.21 -20.73
N LYS A 136 0.16 -8.84 -21.52
CA LYS A 136 0.30 -8.63 -22.96
C LYS A 136 -0.52 -7.43 -23.36
N CYS A 137 0.13 -6.45 -23.99
CA CYS A 137 -0.51 -5.20 -24.44
C CYS A 137 -1.29 -4.45 -23.34
N GLY A 138 -0.80 -4.47 -22.10
CA GLY A 138 -1.45 -3.80 -20.97
C GLY A 138 -2.60 -4.58 -20.30
N PHE A 139 -2.75 -5.86 -20.64
CA PHE A 139 -3.75 -6.75 -20.06
C PHE A 139 -3.08 -7.94 -19.37
N VAL A 140 -3.58 -8.32 -18.21
CA VAL A 140 -3.08 -9.47 -17.46
C VAL A 140 -3.45 -10.78 -18.16
N THR A 141 -2.45 -11.59 -18.45
CA THR A 141 -2.61 -12.91 -19.07
C THR A 141 -2.44 -14.05 -18.08
N LYS A 142 -1.70 -13.83 -16.99
CA LYS A 142 -1.47 -14.83 -15.95
C LYS A 142 -1.20 -14.16 -14.61
N ILE A 143 -1.70 -14.80 -13.55
CA ILE A 143 -1.36 -14.53 -12.15
C ILE A 143 -0.97 -15.87 -11.52
N THR A 144 0.16 -15.93 -10.79
CA THR A 144 0.61 -17.15 -10.11
C THR A 144 1.64 -16.85 -9.02
N LYS A 145 1.60 -17.62 -7.93
CA LYS A 145 2.68 -17.60 -6.91
C LYS A 145 3.85 -18.54 -7.27
N ASP A 146 3.72 -19.34 -8.32
CA ASP A 146 4.80 -20.22 -8.78
C ASP A 146 5.67 -19.50 -9.82
N ARG A 147 6.87 -19.05 -9.40
CA ARG A 147 7.84 -18.35 -10.25
C ARG A 147 8.25 -19.17 -11.47
N HIS A 148 8.25 -20.49 -11.39
CA HIS A 148 8.61 -21.37 -12.51
C HIS A 148 7.54 -21.41 -13.62
N ARG A 149 6.34 -20.95 -13.34
CA ARG A 149 5.23 -20.88 -14.29
C ARG A 149 5.13 -19.52 -15.01
N VAL A 150 6.03 -18.59 -14.70
CA VAL A 150 6.08 -17.24 -15.31
C VAL A 150 7.20 -17.19 -16.32
N CYS A 151 6.86 -16.92 -17.58
CA CYS A 151 7.84 -16.80 -18.68
C CYS A 151 8.23 -15.35 -18.93
N ASN A 152 7.24 -14.44 -18.93
CA ASN A 152 7.43 -13.01 -19.17
C ASN A 152 6.95 -12.25 -17.94
N PHE A 153 7.77 -12.23 -16.91
CA PHE A 153 7.47 -11.53 -15.67
C PHE A 153 7.44 -10.02 -15.90
N GLU A 154 6.32 -9.40 -15.54
CA GLU A 154 6.11 -7.95 -15.69
C GLU A 154 6.02 -7.23 -14.32
N GLY A 155 5.64 -7.93 -13.27
CA GLY A 155 5.51 -7.35 -11.94
C GLY A 155 4.82 -8.28 -10.96
N GLU A 156 4.62 -7.76 -9.76
CA GLU A 156 3.93 -8.38 -8.63
C GLU A 156 2.60 -7.66 -8.38
N MET A 157 1.53 -8.42 -8.13
CA MET A 157 0.22 -7.88 -7.80
C MET A 157 0.25 -7.19 -6.43
N MET A 158 -0.35 -5.99 -6.34
CA MET A 158 -0.25 -5.15 -5.14
C MET A 158 -1.36 -5.35 -4.10
N GLY A 159 -2.34 -6.23 -4.34
CA GLY A 159 -3.49 -6.37 -3.43
C GLY A 159 -4.48 -5.19 -3.45
N VAL A 160 -4.41 -4.32 -4.46
CA VAL A 160 -5.37 -3.24 -4.72
C VAL A 160 -5.93 -3.41 -6.12
N THR A 161 -7.19 -3.84 -6.23
CA THR A 161 -7.78 -4.24 -7.51
C THR A 161 -9.15 -3.59 -7.69
N ARG A 162 -9.39 -2.97 -8.83
CA ARG A 162 -10.75 -2.53 -9.17
C ARG A 162 -11.50 -3.67 -9.86
N ILE A 163 -12.71 -3.93 -9.38
CA ILE A 163 -13.58 -5.01 -9.84
C ILE A 163 -14.90 -4.40 -10.30
N SER A 164 -15.30 -4.72 -11.54
CA SER A 164 -16.61 -4.29 -12.04
C SER A 164 -17.73 -5.09 -11.38
N ARG A 165 -18.91 -4.47 -11.28
CA ARG A 165 -20.14 -5.13 -10.81
C ARG A 165 -20.41 -6.43 -11.56
N GLU A 166 -20.25 -6.41 -12.89
CA GLU A 166 -20.47 -7.60 -13.73
C GLU A 166 -19.49 -8.72 -13.39
N THR A 167 -18.19 -8.39 -13.26
CA THR A 167 -17.17 -9.36 -12.87
C THR A 167 -17.43 -9.89 -11.47
N PHE A 168 -17.82 -9.03 -10.53
CA PHE A 168 -18.17 -9.47 -9.17
C PHE A 168 -19.33 -10.48 -9.16
N ALA A 169 -20.37 -10.27 -9.93
CA ALA A 169 -21.47 -11.22 -10.06
C ALA A 169 -21.00 -12.58 -10.63
N LYS A 170 -20.09 -12.56 -11.62
CA LYS A 170 -19.46 -13.79 -12.15
C LYS A 170 -18.61 -14.51 -11.09
N LEU A 171 -17.82 -13.76 -10.32
CA LEU A 171 -16.99 -14.30 -9.23
C LEU A 171 -17.86 -14.99 -8.17
N VAL A 172 -18.90 -14.33 -7.67
CA VAL A 172 -19.82 -14.89 -6.68
C VAL A 172 -20.49 -16.16 -7.22
N SER A 173 -21.05 -16.10 -8.45
CA SER A 173 -21.69 -17.24 -9.08
C SER A 173 -20.74 -18.43 -9.29
N ALA A 174 -19.50 -18.18 -9.66
CA ALA A 174 -18.50 -19.24 -9.84
C ALA A 174 -18.10 -19.86 -8.48
N TRP A 175 -17.91 -19.02 -7.45
CA TRP A 175 -17.57 -19.48 -6.11
C TRP A 175 -18.70 -20.30 -5.48
N GLU A 176 -19.97 -19.88 -5.61
CA GLU A 176 -21.13 -20.63 -5.09
C GLU A 176 -21.30 -22.02 -5.74
N ARG A 177 -20.81 -22.20 -6.98
CA ARG A 177 -20.79 -23.50 -7.67
C ARG A 177 -19.56 -24.34 -7.37
N SER A 178 -18.54 -23.74 -6.76
CA SER A 178 -17.30 -24.45 -6.46
C SER A 178 -17.43 -25.30 -5.20
N SER A 179 -16.85 -26.49 -5.21
CA SER A 179 -16.67 -27.31 -4.00
C SER A 179 -15.39 -26.95 -3.21
N ASN A 180 -14.56 -26.03 -3.73
CA ASN A 180 -13.33 -25.60 -3.07
C ASN A 180 -13.55 -24.30 -2.30
N PRO A 181 -13.60 -24.30 -0.96
CA PRO A 181 -13.77 -23.09 -0.17
C PRO A 181 -12.49 -22.25 -0.08
N TYR A 182 -11.33 -22.80 -0.46
CA TYR A 182 -10.02 -22.13 -0.39
C TYR A 182 -9.63 -21.44 -1.70
N LEU A 183 -10.62 -20.93 -2.46
CA LEU A 183 -10.34 -20.13 -3.65
C LEU A 183 -9.96 -18.69 -3.27
N ASN A 184 -8.87 -18.22 -3.85
CA ASN A 184 -8.52 -16.81 -3.83
C ASN A 184 -9.18 -16.08 -4.99
N TYR A 185 -9.57 -14.82 -4.76
CA TYR A 185 -10.31 -14.04 -5.74
C TYR A 185 -9.51 -13.77 -7.02
N GLU A 186 -8.20 -13.57 -6.90
CA GLU A 186 -7.31 -13.27 -8.03
C GLU A 186 -7.26 -14.42 -9.05
N TYR A 187 -7.26 -15.68 -8.58
CA TYR A 187 -7.29 -16.84 -9.48
C TYR A 187 -8.67 -17.00 -10.11
N LEU A 188 -9.73 -16.86 -9.31
CA LEU A 188 -11.09 -16.96 -9.84
C LEU A 188 -11.39 -15.81 -10.82
N LEU A 189 -10.83 -14.62 -10.61
CA LEU A 189 -10.89 -13.50 -11.57
C LEU A 189 -10.31 -13.90 -12.93
N MET A 190 -9.19 -14.63 -12.94
CA MET A 190 -8.60 -15.15 -14.18
C MET A 190 -9.51 -16.16 -14.88
N ASP A 191 -10.25 -16.96 -14.12
CA ASP A 191 -11.13 -18.01 -14.66
C ASP A 191 -12.46 -17.46 -15.23
N VAL A 192 -12.98 -16.36 -14.65
CA VAL A 192 -14.31 -15.84 -15.02
C VAL A 192 -14.29 -14.68 -16.00
N THR A 193 -13.10 -14.17 -16.36
CA THR A 193 -12.93 -13.03 -17.27
C THR A 193 -12.07 -13.39 -18.47
N GLU A 194 -12.28 -12.68 -19.58
CA GLU A 194 -11.40 -12.75 -20.74
C GLU A 194 -10.19 -11.82 -20.56
N THR A 195 -9.11 -12.04 -21.35
CA THR A 195 -7.89 -11.24 -21.23
C THR A 195 -8.13 -9.74 -21.37
N LEU A 196 -9.01 -9.32 -22.28
CA LEU A 196 -9.34 -7.91 -22.51
C LEU A 196 -10.14 -7.27 -21.35
N ASP A 197 -10.72 -8.07 -20.46
CA ASP A 197 -11.42 -7.60 -19.27
C ASP A 197 -10.49 -7.37 -18.08
N ARG A 198 -9.19 -7.58 -18.24
CA ARG A 198 -8.16 -7.50 -17.19
C ARG A 198 -7.09 -6.46 -17.50
N PRO A 199 -7.43 -5.20 -17.74
CA PRO A 199 -6.43 -4.15 -17.86
C PRO A 199 -5.65 -4.03 -16.55
N CYS A 200 -4.40 -3.58 -16.66
CA CYS A 200 -3.54 -3.39 -15.49
C CYS A 200 -2.82 -2.05 -15.51
N VAL A 201 -2.46 -1.59 -14.31
CA VAL A 201 -1.57 -0.44 -14.11
C VAL A 201 -0.33 -0.91 -13.37
N ARG A 202 0.84 -0.60 -13.92
CA ARG A 202 2.12 -0.85 -13.26
C ARG A 202 2.61 0.44 -12.61
N PHE A 203 2.71 0.41 -11.30
CA PHE A 203 3.30 1.47 -10.50
C PHE A 203 4.81 1.27 -10.40
N LYS A 204 5.59 2.26 -10.82
CA LYS A 204 7.06 2.25 -10.72
C LYS A 204 7.49 3.12 -9.55
N ASN A 205 8.51 2.68 -8.81
CA ASN A 205 9.07 3.43 -7.68
C ASN A 205 8.03 3.78 -6.60
N VAL A 206 6.97 2.98 -6.48
CA VAL A 206 5.94 3.13 -5.45
C VAL A 206 6.42 2.55 -4.12
N ILE A 207 6.12 3.24 -3.03
CA ILE A 207 6.35 2.69 -1.69
C ILE A 207 5.16 1.79 -1.35
N TRP A 208 5.43 0.50 -1.35
CA TRP A 208 4.45 -0.56 -1.17
C TRP A 208 5.04 -1.72 -0.36
N GLY A 209 4.18 -2.53 0.25
CA GLY A 209 4.51 -3.79 0.89
C GLY A 209 3.28 -4.45 1.47
N ASP A 210 3.34 -5.74 1.65
CA ASP A 210 2.35 -6.58 2.32
C ASP A 210 2.91 -7.15 3.63
N VAL A 211 2.05 -7.70 4.45
CA VAL A 211 2.41 -8.23 5.77
C VAL A 211 1.81 -9.62 5.94
N ASP A 212 2.63 -10.64 5.72
CA ASP A 212 2.26 -12.05 5.91
C ASP A 212 2.77 -12.64 7.22
N CYS A 213 3.80 -12.03 7.79
CA CYS A 213 4.43 -12.48 9.03
C CYS A 213 4.99 -11.30 9.86
N ARG A 214 5.47 -11.60 11.07
CA ARG A 214 6.02 -10.61 11.99
C ARG A 214 7.29 -9.91 11.41
N GLU A 215 8.05 -10.62 10.62
CA GLU A 215 9.25 -10.09 9.94
C GLU A 215 8.86 -9.03 8.91
N ASP A 216 7.80 -9.27 8.14
CA ASP A 216 7.26 -8.29 7.16
C ASP A 216 6.74 -7.05 7.87
N PHE A 217 6.02 -7.22 9.00
CA PHE A 217 5.58 -6.09 9.80
C PHE A 217 6.75 -5.25 10.32
N LYS A 218 7.83 -5.89 10.76
CA LYS A 218 9.06 -5.17 11.17
C LYS A 218 9.71 -4.43 10.00
N LYS A 219 9.79 -5.07 8.82
CA LYS A 219 10.29 -4.46 7.58
C LYS A 219 9.39 -3.27 7.19
N LEU A 220 8.08 -3.48 7.24
CA LEU A 220 7.10 -2.43 6.95
C LEU A 220 7.30 -1.22 7.88
N GLN A 221 7.33 -1.43 9.19
CA GLN A 221 7.47 -0.36 10.19
C GLN A 221 8.83 0.37 10.09
N ASN A 222 9.92 -0.38 9.96
CA ASN A 222 11.26 0.18 10.11
C ASN A 222 11.87 0.69 8.80
N VAL A 223 11.39 0.22 7.66
CA VAL A 223 11.92 0.57 6.34
C VAL A 223 10.87 1.27 5.49
N ILE A 224 9.78 0.57 5.16
CA ILE A 224 8.79 1.01 4.17
C ILE A 224 8.04 2.25 4.68
N TYR A 225 7.47 2.18 5.88
CA TYR A 225 6.74 3.30 6.47
C TYR A 225 7.62 4.53 6.71
N ARG A 226 8.85 4.32 7.15
CA ARG A 226 9.82 5.42 7.30
C ARG A 226 10.19 6.05 5.95
N SER A 227 10.30 5.25 4.90
CA SER A 227 10.55 5.77 3.54
C SER A 227 9.39 6.65 3.07
N LEU A 228 8.14 6.23 3.33
CA LEU A 228 6.98 7.05 3.05
C LEU A 228 6.99 8.36 3.84
N LYS A 229 7.23 8.31 5.15
CA LYS A 229 7.32 9.54 5.98
C LYS A 229 8.39 10.51 5.48
N ARG A 230 9.53 10.00 5.00
CA ARG A 230 10.56 10.84 4.37
C ARG A 230 10.08 11.47 3.07
N LYS A 231 9.37 10.71 2.23
CA LYS A 231 8.80 11.19 0.97
C LYS A 231 7.72 12.25 1.20
N GLU A 232 6.80 11.99 2.14
CA GLU A 232 5.69 12.90 2.47
C GLU A 232 6.16 14.16 3.21
N ASN A 233 7.14 14.04 4.08
CA ASN A 233 7.64 15.15 4.90
C ASN A 233 9.17 15.19 5.02
N PRO A 234 9.88 15.50 3.93
CA PRO A 234 11.35 15.51 3.91
C PRO A 234 11.97 16.54 4.86
N PHE A 235 11.17 17.49 5.35
CA PHE A 235 11.60 18.59 6.22
C PHE A 235 11.25 18.38 7.70
N ASP A 236 10.72 17.23 8.07
CA ASP A 236 10.52 16.83 9.45
C ASP A 236 11.86 16.75 10.19
N GLU A 237 11.85 17.11 11.47
CA GLU A 237 13.04 17.17 12.30
C GLU A 237 13.79 15.82 12.37
N GLU A 238 13.06 14.70 12.45
CA GLU A 238 13.66 13.36 12.45
C GLU A 238 14.37 13.08 11.11
N ASN A 239 13.75 13.43 10.00
CA ASN A 239 14.34 13.27 8.66
C ASN A 239 15.57 14.16 8.48
N LEU A 240 15.52 15.40 8.95
CA LEU A 240 16.67 16.30 8.95
C LEU A 240 17.81 15.74 9.80
N ARG A 241 17.53 15.22 11.00
CA ARG A 241 18.52 14.58 11.85
C ARG A 241 19.13 13.32 11.21
N ASN A 242 18.35 12.54 10.48
CA ASN A 242 18.85 11.38 9.73
C ASN A 242 19.81 11.80 8.62
N HIS A 243 19.50 12.86 7.86
CA HIS A 243 20.43 13.44 6.88
C HIS A 243 21.73 13.90 7.56
N LEU A 244 21.64 14.60 8.69
CA LEU A 244 22.80 15.04 9.43
C LEU A 244 23.68 13.89 9.92
N ARG A 245 23.07 12.76 10.37
CA ARG A 245 23.83 11.55 10.76
C ARG A 245 24.60 10.94 9.60
N MET A 246 24.06 10.99 8.38
CA MET A 246 24.77 10.51 7.19
C MET A 246 25.95 11.41 6.82
N ILE A 247 25.79 12.74 6.98
CA ILE A 247 26.82 13.73 6.64
C ILE A 247 27.90 13.78 7.74
N PHE A 248 27.51 13.83 9.00
CA PHE A 248 28.39 14.04 10.15
C PHE A 248 28.52 12.74 10.96
N LYS A 249 29.17 11.71 10.39
CA LYS A 249 29.25 10.35 10.97
C LYS A 249 29.85 10.30 12.38
N ASP A 250 30.80 11.22 12.67
CA ASP A 250 31.61 11.23 13.90
C ASP A 250 31.14 12.31 14.91
N LYS A 251 29.99 12.97 14.69
CA LYS A 251 29.51 14.06 15.56
C LYS A 251 28.21 13.69 16.29
N ASP A 252 28.01 14.28 17.45
CA ASP A 252 26.74 14.16 18.18
C ASP A 252 25.62 14.99 17.54
N VAL A 253 25.01 14.40 16.54
CA VAL A 253 23.87 14.99 15.82
C VAL A 253 22.58 14.94 16.64
N LYS A 254 22.51 14.09 17.66
CA LYS A 254 21.31 13.90 18.48
C LYS A 254 20.90 15.21 19.18
N ASN A 255 21.88 15.97 19.63
CA ASN A 255 21.70 17.24 20.32
C ASN A 255 21.88 18.47 19.39
N ALA A 256 21.92 18.28 18.07
CA ALA A 256 22.04 19.38 17.13
C ALA A 256 20.83 20.32 17.20
N GLU A 257 21.07 21.62 17.25
CA GLU A 257 20.02 22.63 17.09
C GLU A 257 19.73 22.83 15.60
N ILE A 258 18.46 22.73 15.19
CA ILE A 258 18.02 22.86 13.80
C ILE A 258 17.01 24.01 13.71
N ILE A 259 17.35 25.07 13.01
CA ILE A 259 16.51 26.26 12.84
C ILE A 259 16.26 26.48 11.35
N LYS A 260 15.00 26.56 10.93
CA LYS A 260 14.63 26.88 9.56
C LYS A 260 14.94 28.36 9.27
N ILE A 261 15.73 28.65 8.23
CA ILE A 261 16.18 30.01 7.88
C ILE A 261 15.61 30.54 6.56
N GLY A 262 14.73 29.81 5.89
CA GLY A 262 14.02 30.27 4.71
C GLY A 262 14.31 29.44 3.45
N GLY A 263 13.85 29.91 2.30
CA GLY A 263 13.98 29.31 0.96
C GLY A 263 12.63 29.13 0.28
N MET A 264 12.51 29.53 -1.00
CA MET A 264 11.28 29.38 -1.77
C MET A 264 11.16 27.99 -2.38
N SER A 265 12.11 27.55 -3.18
CA SER A 265 12.14 26.24 -3.83
C SER A 265 12.85 25.18 -3.00
N ASN A 266 13.93 25.56 -2.31
CA ASN A 266 14.66 24.71 -1.34
C ASN A 266 14.38 25.19 0.07
N LYS A 267 14.40 24.29 1.04
CA LYS A 267 14.32 24.65 2.46
C LYS A 267 15.72 24.67 3.04
N ASN A 268 16.11 25.82 3.62
CA ASN A 268 17.41 25.97 4.26
C ASN A 268 17.24 25.94 5.79
N PHE A 269 18.16 25.27 6.45
CA PHE A 269 18.20 25.14 7.90
C PHE A 269 19.59 25.54 8.40
N LYS A 270 19.65 26.37 9.43
CA LYS A 270 20.85 26.55 10.23
C LYS A 270 20.94 25.37 11.20
N VAL A 271 22.04 24.67 11.17
CA VAL A 271 22.30 23.52 12.02
C VAL A 271 23.53 23.80 12.89
N THR A 272 23.37 23.74 14.21
CA THR A 272 24.48 23.90 15.14
C THR A 272 24.81 22.55 15.79
N ILE A 273 26.02 22.05 15.54
CA ILE A 273 26.52 20.78 16.07
C ILE A 273 27.81 21.06 16.83
N GLU A 274 27.89 20.71 18.10
CA GLU A 274 29.08 20.89 18.95
C GLU A 274 29.64 22.33 18.90
N GLY A 275 28.73 23.33 18.87
CA GLY A 275 29.07 24.74 18.84
C GLY A 275 29.47 25.29 17.45
N LYS A 276 29.52 24.46 16.41
CA LYS A 276 29.76 24.90 15.02
C LYS A 276 28.45 24.97 14.25
N SER A 277 28.26 26.06 13.48
CA SER A 277 27.07 26.27 12.67
C SER A 277 27.33 25.90 11.21
N TYR A 278 26.34 25.25 10.62
CA TYR A 278 26.31 24.80 9.22
C TYR A 278 24.99 25.24 8.58
N VAL A 279 24.92 25.28 7.26
CA VAL A 279 23.69 25.45 6.51
C VAL A 279 23.36 24.13 5.83
N LEU A 280 22.24 23.51 6.25
CA LEU A 280 21.68 22.34 5.58
C LEU A 280 20.66 22.82 4.55
N ARG A 281 20.91 22.54 3.27
CA ARG A 281 19.97 22.80 2.17
C ARG A 281 19.30 21.50 1.77
N VAL A 282 17.98 21.45 1.92
CA VAL A 282 17.18 20.27 1.52
C VAL A 282 16.40 20.65 0.26
N PRO A 283 16.60 19.94 -0.87
CA PRO A 283 15.84 20.17 -2.10
C PRO A 283 14.34 19.99 -1.86
N GLY A 284 13.52 20.82 -2.49
CA GLY A 284 12.06 20.67 -2.51
C GLY A 284 11.62 19.65 -3.56
N ASN A 285 10.36 19.19 -3.47
CA ASN A 285 9.75 18.31 -4.46
C ASN A 285 9.81 18.94 -5.86
N GLY A 286 10.22 18.19 -6.88
CA GLY A 286 10.40 18.68 -8.26
C GLY A 286 11.81 19.18 -8.57
N SER A 287 12.79 19.00 -7.68
CA SER A 287 14.19 19.43 -7.88
C SER A 287 15.14 18.29 -8.30
N GLU A 288 14.64 17.24 -8.93
CA GLU A 288 15.44 16.05 -9.33
C GLU A 288 16.66 16.39 -10.21
N GLY A 289 16.63 17.51 -10.96
CA GLY A 289 17.79 18.01 -11.70
C GLY A 289 18.76 18.90 -10.91
N MET A 290 18.51 19.16 -9.61
CA MET A 290 19.33 20.07 -8.80
C MET A 290 20.36 19.37 -7.91
N VAL A 291 20.32 18.06 -7.78
CA VAL A 291 21.33 17.29 -7.01
C VAL A 291 22.69 17.38 -7.69
N GLU A 292 22.71 17.34 -9.02
CA GLU A 292 23.95 17.52 -9.80
C GLU A 292 24.52 18.93 -9.64
N ARG A 293 23.68 19.97 -9.69
CA ARG A 293 24.10 21.38 -9.44
C ARG A 293 24.61 21.63 -8.02
N ALA A 294 24.00 21.00 -7.01
CA ALA A 294 24.44 21.15 -5.63
C ALA A 294 25.83 20.53 -5.42
N ASN A 295 26.14 19.41 -6.10
CA ASN A 295 27.49 18.82 -6.09
C ASN A 295 28.51 19.70 -6.84
N GLU A 296 28.11 20.36 -7.93
CA GLU A 296 28.98 21.30 -8.65
C GLU A 296 29.26 22.56 -7.85
N GLU A 297 28.24 23.13 -7.15
CA GLU A 297 28.41 24.29 -6.27
C GLU A 297 29.29 23.96 -5.03
N PHE A 298 29.21 22.74 -4.48
CA PHE A 298 30.06 22.33 -3.36
C PHE A 298 31.53 22.19 -3.76
N ASN A 299 31.78 21.63 -4.96
CA ASN A 299 33.14 21.51 -5.51
C ASN A 299 33.74 22.86 -5.95
N ALA A 300 32.92 23.92 -6.12
CA ALA A 300 33.40 25.25 -6.47
C ALA A 300 33.75 26.12 -5.24
N LEU A 301 33.48 25.64 -4.02
CA LEU A 301 33.73 26.36 -2.76
C LEU A 301 34.91 25.79 -1.96
N GLU A 302 35.58 24.74 -2.45
CA GLU A 302 36.91 24.28 -2.00
C GLU A 302 38.00 25.04 -2.78
#